data_e91a02232501170a458c13185ec6c9ea
#
_entry.id   e91a02232501170a458c13185ec6c9ea
#
_cell.length_a   1.000
_cell.length_b   1.000
_cell.length_c   1.000
_cell.angle_alpha   90.00
_cell.angle_beta   90.00
_cell.angle_gamma   90.00
#
_symmetry.space_group_name_H-M   'P 1'
#
loop_
_entity.id
_entity.type
_entity.pdbx_description
1 polymer ?
#
loop_
_entity_poly.entity_id
_entity_poly.type
_entity_poly.pdbx_seq_one_letter_code
_entity_poly.pdbx_strand_id
1 'polypeptide(L)'
;MKIGELKSVFSPVRHENLRALLRYSAESFGEDDAFIIKQKTGKNVCYTHISFAEFYGRVSLLGTAMMLRGMQGKRIAIIGKNQEGWLESYFAVLGGLGICVPLDKGLPYEELETSLVRSEAEVLIFDTEHLAAVEQLRAAQTTKVSTFICMDTSADYVSVAQ
;
A
#
# COMPACT_ATOMS: atom_id res chain seq x y z
N MET A 1 33.69 17.89 22.37
CA MET A 1 32.56 18.72 21.91
C MET A 1 31.31 18.11 22.50
N LYS A 2 30.71 18.73 23.53
CA LYS A 2 29.41 18.28 24.06
C LYS A 2 28.42 18.49 22.94
N ILE A 3 27.73 17.43 22.54
CA ILE A 3 26.58 17.54 21.66
C ILE A 3 25.56 18.37 22.45
N GLY A 4 25.65 19.69 22.24
CA GLY A 4 24.71 20.62 22.85
C GLY A 4 23.32 20.31 22.35
N GLU A 5 22.32 20.58 23.16
CA GLU A 5 20.90 20.45 22.86
C GLU A 5 20.61 21.05 21.47
N LEU A 6 20.52 20.17 20.46
CA LEU A 6 20.05 20.56 19.13
C LEU A 6 18.59 20.97 19.31
N LYS A 7 18.35 22.27 19.34
CA LYS A 7 16.97 22.78 19.29
C LYS A 7 16.39 22.37 17.94
N SER A 8 15.24 21.71 17.98
CA SER A 8 14.47 21.43 16.77
C SER A 8 14.25 22.72 15.99
N VAL A 9 14.56 22.73 14.70
CA VAL A 9 14.32 23.89 13.82
C VAL A 9 12.81 24.12 13.68
N PHE A 10 12.02 23.04 13.74
CA PHE A 10 10.57 23.05 13.67
C PHE A 10 9.98 22.34 14.89
N SER A 11 8.88 22.88 15.40
CA SER A 11 8.09 22.19 16.41
C SER A 11 7.40 20.97 15.77
N PRO A 12 7.60 19.76 16.31
CA PRO A 12 6.97 18.57 15.74
C PRO A 12 5.45 18.64 15.93
N VAL A 13 4.70 18.43 14.87
CA VAL A 13 3.26 18.24 14.94
C VAL A 13 2.99 16.79 15.33
N ARG A 14 2.20 16.57 16.39
CA ARG A 14 1.80 15.22 16.83
C ARG A 14 0.48 14.84 16.16
N HIS A 15 0.43 13.69 15.58
CA HIS A 15 -0.76 13.11 14.99
C HIS A 15 -1.22 11.90 15.77
N GLU A 16 -2.52 11.72 15.97
CA GLU A 16 -3.10 10.60 16.71
C GLU A 16 -2.89 9.25 15.99
N ASN A 17 -2.88 9.28 14.67
CA ASN A 17 -2.75 8.10 13.82
C ASN A 17 -2.27 8.50 12.41
N LEU A 18 -1.97 7.50 11.57
CA LEU A 18 -1.49 7.72 10.21
C LEU A 18 -2.53 8.38 9.28
N ARG A 19 -3.81 8.16 9.52
CA ARG A 19 -4.88 8.83 8.76
C ARG A 19 -4.88 10.35 9.04
N ALA A 20 -4.72 10.72 10.31
CA ALA A 20 -4.61 12.14 10.70
C ALA A 20 -3.35 12.79 10.12
N LEU A 21 -2.22 12.07 10.13
CA LEU A 21 -0.98 12.50 9.49
C LEU A 21 -1.18 12.76 7.99
N LEU A 22 -1.75 11.80 7.27
CA LEU A 22 -1.93 11.91 5.82
C LEU A 22 -2.89 13.06 5.46
N ARG A 23 -3.97 13.21 6.22
CA ARG A 23 -4.89 14.33 6.04
C ARG A 23 -4.20 15.68 6.29
N TYR A 24 -3.44 15.80 7.37
CA TYR A 24 -2.66 17.01 7.66
C TYR A 24 -1.68 17.33 6.53
N SER A 25 -1.01 16.32 5.98
CA SER A 25 -0.08 16.53 4.86
C SER A 25 -0.81 17.05 3.62
N ALA A 26 -1.99 16.51 3.32
CA ALA A 26 -2.83 16.99 2.21
C ALA A 26 -3.35 18.41 2.41
N GLU A 27 -3.72 18.79 3.65
CA GLU A 27 -4.19 20.14 4.00
C GLU A 27 -3.05 21.17 4.01
N SER A 28 -1.84 20.77 4.42
CA SER A 28 -0.70 21.68 4.59
C SER A 28 0.17 21.83 3.34
N PHE A 29 0.27 20.77 2.52
CA PHE A 29 1.15 20.67 1.37
C PHE A 29 0.42 20.14 0.12
N GLY A 30 -0.89 20.39 0.04
CA GLY A 30 -1.78 19.75 -0.95
C GLY A 30 -1.30 19.80 -2.39
N GLU A 31 -0.78 20.96 -2.81
CA GLU A 31 -0.28 21.16 -4.19
C GLU A 31 1.16 20.66 -4.41
N ASP A 32 1.91 20.38 -3.33
CA ASP A 32 3.27 19.90 -3.43
C ASP A 32 3.29 18.42 -3.84
N ASP A 33 4.37 18.00 -4.50
CA ASP A 33 4.57 16.61 -4.90
C ASP A 33 4.77 15.69 -3.70
N ALA A 34 3.86 14.74 -3.50
CA ALA A 34 4.06 13.61 -2.61
C ALA A 34 4.97 12.56 -3.28
N PHE A 35 4.81 12.38 -4.59
CA PHE A 35 5.62 11.44 -5.40
C PHE A 35 5.96 12.03 -6.75
N ILE A 36 7.17 11.73 -7.21
CA ILE A 36 7.61 11.95 -8.59
C ILE A 36 8.01 10.59 -9.15
N ILE A 37 7.19 10.05 -10.06
CA ILE A 37 7.35 8.72 -10.63
C ILE A 37 8.06 8.86 -11.97
N LYS A 38 9.27 8.27 -12.05
CA LYS A 38 10.03 8.23 -13.29
C LYS A 38 9.59 7.04 -14.15
N GLN A 39 9.10 7.32 -15.34
CA GLN A 39 8.73 6.32 -16.32
C GLN A 39 9.68 6.38 -17.51
N LYS A 40 10.15 5.22 -17.99
CA LYS A 40 11.06 5.11 -19.13
C LYS A 40 10.40 4.24 -20.21
N THR A 41 10.17 4.84 -21.38
CA THR A 41 9.67 4.14 -22.55
C THR A 41 10.69 4.26 -23.68
N GLY A 42 11.47 3.22 -23.90
CA GLY A 42 12.58 3.24 -24.83
C GLY A 42 13.65 4.25 -24.44
N LYS A 43 13.89 5.27 -25.27
CA LYS A 43 14.84 6.37 -24.99
C LYS A 43 14.18 7.56 -24.27
N ASN A 44 12.85 7.60 -24.20
CA ASN A 44 12.12 8.71 -23.60
C ASN A 44 11.96 8.49 -22.10
N VAL A 45 12.15 9.56 -21.33
CA VAL A 45 11.92 9.60 -19.90
C VAL A 45 10.84 10.63 -19.64
N CYS A 46 9.79 10.25 -18.94
CA CYS A 46 8.77 11.16 -18.42
C CYS A 46 8.65 11.03 -16.91
N TYR A 47 8.10 12.06 -16.29
CA TYR A 47 7.85 12.10 -14.86
C TYR A 47 6.37 12.35 -14.63
N THR A 48 5.75 11.53 -13.82
CA THR A 48 4.37 11.74 -13.35
C THR A 48 4.45 12.27 -11.93
N HIS A 49 3.77 13.37 -11.68
CA HIS A 49 3.70 14.02 -10.38
C HIS A 49 2.37 13.67 -9.72
N ILE A 50 2.42 13.30 -8.44
CA ILE A 50 1.23 13.03 -7.63
C ILE A 50 1.33 13.93 -6.41
N SER A 51 0.39 14.86 -6.24
CA SER A 51 0.38 15.77 -5.11
C SER A 51 -0.08 15.09 -3.81
N PHE A 52 0.18 15.72 -2.66
CA PHE A 52 -0.32 15.22 -1.37
C PHE A 52 -1.85 15.15 -1.33
N ALA A 53 -2.55 16.13 -1.92
CA ALA A 53 -4.00 16.13 -2.00
C ALA A 53 -4.52 14.97 -2.85
N GLU A 54 -3.91 14.73 -4.01
CA GLU A 54 -4.26 13.63 -4.89
C GLU A 54 -4.02 12.27 -4.22
N PHE A 55 -2.85 12.09 -3.60
CA PHE A 55 -2.52 10.85 -2.88
C PHE A 55 -3.52 10.57 -1.74
N TYR A 56 -3.85 11.58 -0.93
CA TYR A 56 -4.88 11.44 0.11
C TYR A 56 -6.25 11.05 -0.46
N GLY A 57 -6.63 11.64 -1.60
CA GLY A 57 -7.87 11.30 -2.31
C GLY A 57 -7.89 9.83 -2.75
N ARG A 58 -6.83 9.36 -3.40
CA ARG A 58 -6.67 7.98 -3.86
C ARG A 58 -6.72 6.97 -2.70
N VAL A 59 -5.99 7.23 -1.61
CA VAL A 59 -6.01 6.40 -0.39
C VAL A 59 -7.41 6.33 0.21
N SER A 60 -8.12 7.46 0.25
CA SER A 60 -9.49 7.54 0.81
C SER A 60 -10.50 6.77 -0.04
N LEU A 61 -10.40 6.87 -1.37
CA LEU A 61 -11.25 6.13 -2.31
C LEU A 61 -11.01 4.63 -2.19
N LEU A 62 -9.74 4.20 -2.21
CA LEU A 62 -9.37 2.79 -2.07
C LEU A 62 -9.89 2.21 -0.74
N GLY A 63 -9.62 2.91 0.38
CA GLY A 63 -10.10 2.46 1.70
C GLY A 63 -11.61 2.34 1.77
N THR A 64 -12.35 3.29 1.17
CA THR A 64 -13.80 3.25 1.08
C THR A 64 -14.29 2.09 0.22
N ALA A 65 -13.69 1.88 -0.94
CA ALA A 65 -14.04 0.77 -1.84
C ALA A 65 -13.82 -0.60 -1.19
N MET A 66 -12.72 -0.75 -0.45
CA MET A 66 -12.42 -1.98 0.29
C MET A 66 -13.40 -2.19 1.47
N MET A 67 -13.75 -1.13 2.18
CA MET A 67 -14.74 -1.18 3.26
C MET A 67 -16.12 -1.61 2.74
N LEU A 68 -16.58 -1.05 1.61
CA LEU A 68 -17.85 -1.41 0.98
C LEU A 68 -17.88 -2.87 0.49
N ARG A 69 -16.70 -3.45 0.22
CA ARG A 69 -16.55 -4.88 -0.11
C ARG A 69 -16.37 -5.79 1.12
N GLY A 70 -16.60 -5.29 2.32
CA GLY A 70 -16.59 -6.09 3.56
C GLY A 70 -15.18 -6.45 4.05
N MET A 71 -14.16 -5.65 3.72
CA MET A 71 -12.77 -5.91 4.16
C MET A 71 -12.43 -5.23 5.49
N GLN A 72 -13.38 -4.53 6.11
CA GLN A 72 -13.15 -3.89 7.40
C GLN A 72 -12.82 -4.90 8.49
N GLY A 73 -11.79 -4.61 9.28
CA GLY A 73 -11.33 -5.45 10.38
C GLY A 73 -10.51 -6.66 9.96
N LYS A 74 -10.38 -6.93 8.66
CA LYS A 74 -9.61 -8.07 8.14
C LYS A 74 -8.11 -7.88 8.25
N ARG A 75 -7.38 -9.00 8.20
CA ARG A 75 -5.93 -9.05 8.06
C ARG A 75 -5.59 -9.02 6.58
N ILE A 76 -4.91 -7.96 6.16
CA ILE A 76 -4.66 -7.65 4.75
C ILE A 76 -3.16 -7.69 4.53
N ALA A 77 -2.70 -8.71 3.81
CA ALA A 77 -1.32 -8.85 3.39
C ALA A 77 -1.07 -8.00 2.13
N ILE A 78 0.12 -7.39 2.07
CA ILE A 78 0.54 -6.57 0.93
C ILE A 78 1.94 -7.04 0.52
N ILE A 79 2.09 -7.48 -0.74
CA ILE A 79 3.37 -7.87 -1.33
C ILE A 79 3.54 -7.18 -2.69
N GLY A 80 4.71 -6.66 -2.96
CA GLY A 80 5.01 -6.01 -4.24
C GLY A 80 6.20 -5.08 -4.16
N LYS A 81 6.61 -4.58 -5.32
CA LYS A 81 7.66 -3.58 -5.43
C LYS A 81 7.20 -2.23 -4.84
N ASN A 82 8.19 -1.37 -4.55
CA ASN A 82 7.93 -0.01 -4.11
C ASN A 82 7.32 0.80 -5.27
N GLN A 83 6.03 1.02 -5.20
CA GLN A 83 5.26 1.79 -6.18
C GLN A 83 4.10 2.50 -5.47
N GLU A 84 3.42 3.41 -6.18
CA GLU A 84 2.30 4.19 -5.63
C GLU A 84 1.18 3.30 -5.10
N GLY A 85 0.77 2.28 -5.85
CA GLY A 85 -0.28 1.34 -5.45
C GLY A 85 0.03 0.58 -4.16
N TRP A 86 1.32 0.31 -3.88
CA TRP A 86 1.74 -0.30 -2.62
C TRP A 86 1.51 0.66 -1.45
N LEU A 87 1.90 1.93 -1.61
CA LEU A 87 1.72 2.95 -0.58
C LEU A 87 0.25 3.32 -0.38
N GLU A 88 -0.52 3.43 -1.47
CA GLU A 88 -1.98 3.64 -1.41
C GLU A 88 -2.65 2.53 -0.59
N SER A 89 -2.31 1.26 -0.88
CA SER A 89 -2.82 0.10 -0.15
C SER A 89 -2.43 0.11 1.32
N TYR A 90 -1.15 0.39 1.60
CA TYR A 90 -0.62 0.44 2.95
C TYR A 90 -1.33 1.50 3.81
N PHE A 91 -1.45 2.73 3.29
CA PHE A 91 -2.13 3.80 4.00
C PHE A 91 -3.65 3.59 4.10
N ALA A 92 -4.29 2.99 3.11
CA ALA A 92 -5.70 2.65 3.18
C ALA A 92 -5.99 1.66 4.32
N VAL A 93 -5.16 0.62 4.45
CA VAL A 93 -5.31 -0.37 5.53
C VAL A 93 -5.03 0.25 6.89
N LEU A 94 -3.90 0.95 7.05
CA LEU A 94 -3.51 1.59 8.32
C LEU A 94 -4.37 2.80 8.67
N GLY A 95 -5.10 3.36 7.71
CA GLY A 95 -6.07 4.44 7.93
C GLY A 95 -7.33 4.02 8.69
N GLY A 96 -7.40 2.77 9.15
CA GLY A 96 -8.49 2.23 9.98
C GLY A 96 -9.33 1.17 9.28
N LEU A 97 -8.92 0.67 8.11
CA LEU A 97 -9.64 -0.40 7.43
C LEU A 97 -9.43 -1.76 8.13
N GLY A 98 -8.19 -2.10 8.51
CA GLY A 98 -7.89 -3.42 9.06
C GLY A 98 -6.49 -3.54 9.64
N ILE A 99 -5.99 -4.77 9.69
CA ILE A 99 -4.64 -5.10 10.15
C ILE A 99 -3.73 -5.30 8.95
N CYS A 100 -2.72 -4.46 8.80
CA CYS A 100 -1.75 -4.56 7.72
C CYS A 100 -0.67 -5.59 8.01
N VAL A 101 -0.41 -6.47 7.04
CA VAL A 101 0.66 -7.47 7.05
C VAL A 101 1.58 -7.20 5.85
N PRO A 102 2.54 -6.27 5.96
CA PRO A 102 3.46 -6.01 4.88
C PRO A 102 4.46 -7.16 4.74
N LEU A 103 4.64 -7.65 3.51
CA LEU A 103 5.53 -8.76 3.18
C LEU A 103 6.67 -8.26 2.29
N ASP A 104 7.84 -8.88 2.44
CA ASP A 104 8.98 -8.60 1.56
C ASP A 104 8.68 -9.11 0.15
N LYS A 105 8.93 -8.26 -0.85
CA LYS A 105 8.72 -8.59 -2.27
C LYS A 105 9.58 -9.74 -2.78
N GLY A 106 10.69 -10.02 -2.12
CA GLY A 106 11.64 -11.08 -2.50
C GLY A 106 11.37 -12.44 -1.86
N LEU A 107 10.25 -12.60 -1.14
CA LEU A 107 9.92 -13.88 -0.49
C LEU A 107 9.75 -14.99 -1.54
N PRO A 108 10.42 -16.16 -1.37
CA PRO A 108 10.09 -17.37 -2.10
C PRO A 108 8.66 -17.81 -1.81
N TYR A 109 8.08 -18.62 -2.71
CA TYR A 109 6.69 -19.08 -2.59
C TYR A 109 6.39 -19.74 -1.23
N GLU A 110 7.25 -20.63 -0.76
CA GLU A 110 7.05 -21.36 0.49
C GLU A 110 7.05 -20.44 1.73
N GLU A 111 7.87 -19.38 1.70
CA GLU A 111 7.92 -18.39 2.76
C GLU A 111 6.72 -17.44 2.69
N LEU A 112 6.26 -17.10 1.48
CA LEU A 112 5.03 -16.32 1.27
C LEU A 112 3.83 -17.08 1.81
N GLU A 113 3.65 -18.35 1.42
CA GLU A 113 2.57 -19.20 1.91
C GLU A 113 2.60 -19.33 3.44
N THR A 114 3.77 -19.65 4.01
CA THR A 114 3.95 -19.74 5.46
C THR A 114 3.59 -18.43 6.17
N SER A 115 4.00 -17.29 5.62
CA SER A 115 3.70 -15.97 6.16
C SER A 115 2.20 -15.65 6.15
N LEU A 116 1.51 -16.01 5.07
CA LEU A 116 0.06 -15.86 4.94
C LEU A 116 -0.71 -16.77 5.93
N VAL A 117 -0.26 -18.01 6.10
CA VAL A 117 -0.84 -18.95 7.09
C VAL A 117 -0.65 -18.40 8.51
N ARG A 118 0.58 -18.01 8.88
CA ARG A 118 0.93 -17.52 10.23
C ARG A 118 0.25 -16.20 10.58
N SER A 119 0.13 -15.30 9.61
CA SER A 119 -0.56 -14.02 9.81
C SER A 119 -2.08 -14.17 9.78
N GLU A 120 -2.60 -15.31 9.34
CA GLU A 120 -4.03 -15.53 9.09
C GLU A 120 -4.64 -14.47 8.16
N ALA A 121 -3.88 -14.03 7.17
CA ALA A 121 -4.34 -13.04 6.20
C ALA A 121 -5.56 -13.55 5.41
N GLU A 122 -6.55 -12.68 5.26
CA GLU A 122 -7.80 -12.98 4.53
C GLU A 122 -7.86 -12.30 3.16
N VAL A 123 -7.04 -11.26 2.99
CA VAL A 123 -6.90 -10.48 1.75
C VAL A 123 -5.42 -10.42 1.40
N LEU A 124 -5.10 -10.60 0.13
CA LEU A 124 -3.76 -10.38 -0.41
C LEU A 124 -3.82 -9.32 -1.50
N ILE A 125 -3.09 -8.22 -1.29
CA ILE A 125 -2.85 -7.19 -2.29
C ILE A 125 -1.46 -7.43 -2.86
N PHE A 126 -1.32 -7.50 -4.19
CA PHE A 126 -0.10 -7.91 -4.85
C PHE A 126 0.12 -7.14 -6.17
N ASP A 127 1.34 -7.11 -6.69
CA ASP A 127 1.66 -6.59 -8.02
C ASP A 127 1.77 -7.72 -9.07
N THR A 128 1.82 -7.34 -10.34
CA THR A 128 1.89 -8.31 -11.45
C THR A 128 3.11 -9.20 -11.44
N GLU A 129 4.20 -8.82 -10.74
CA GLU A 129 5.39 -9.67 -10.60
C GLU A 129 5.09 -10.92 -9.76
N HIS A 130 4.06 -10.89 -8.91
CA HIS A 130 3.66 -11.99 -8.03
C HIS A 130 2.51 -12.84 -8.58
N LEU A 131 2.02 -12.59 -9.82
CA LEU A 131 0.89 -13.34 -10.41
C LEU A 131 1.07 -14.86 -10.34
N ALA A 132 2.23 -15.38 -10.70
CA ALA A 132 2.47 -16.83 -10.70
C ALA A 132 2.34 -17.43 -9.28
N ALA A 133 2.88 -16.76 -8.27
CA ALA A 133 2.77 -17.18 -6.87
C ALA A 133 1.31 -17.10 -6.37
N VAL A 134 0.58 -16.08 -6.77
CA VAL A 134 -0.84 -15.91 -6.42
C VAL A 134 -1.70 -17.03 -7.04
N GLU A 135 -1.48 -17.39 -8.30
CA GLU A 135 -2.20 -18.48 -8.94
C GLU A 135 -1.91 -19.82 -8.24
N GLN A 136 -0.65 -20.04 -7.84
CA GLN A 136 -0.27 -21.24 -7.08
C GLN A 136 -0.96 -21.26 -5.70
N LEU A 137 -1.02 -20.13 -4.96
CA LEU A 137 -1.73 -20.03 -3.70
C LEU A 137 -3.23 -20.30 -3.84
N ARG A 138 -3.86 -19.78 -4.90
CA ARG A 138 -5.27 -20.03 -5.20
C ARG A 138 -5.55 -21.51 -5.47
N ALA A 139 -4.67 -22.18 -6.21
CA ALA A 139 -4.79 -23.59 -6.51
C ALA A 139 -4.57 -24.49 -5.28
N ALA A 140 -3.59 -24.12 -4.44
CA ALA A 140 -3.24 -24.88 -3.23
C ALA A 140 -4.29 -24.82 -2.13
N GLN A 141 -5.01 -23.69 -2.00
CA GLN A 141 -6.05 -23.44 -0.97
C GLN A 141 -5.58 -23.71 0.47
N THR A 142 -4.31 -23.48 0.75
CA THR A 142 -3.66 -23.75 2.04
C THR A 142 -3.76 -22.59 3.02
N THR A 143 -4.17 -21.40 2.55
CA THR A 143 -4.26 -20.17 3.34
C THR A 143 -5.70 -19.74 3.58
N LYS A 144 -5.93 -18.77 4.48
CA LYS A 144 -7.23 -18.12 4.69
C LYS A 144 -7.53 -17.03 3.66
N VAL A 145 -6.62 -16.74 2.73
CA VAL A 145 -6.80 -15.69 1.72
C VAL A 145 -7.95 -16.06 0.81
N SER A 146 -9.00 -15.26 0.85
CA SER A 146 -10.21 -15.43 0.02
C SER A 146 -10.40 -14.30 -0.99
N THR A 147 -9.65 -13.22 -0.83
CA THR A 147 -9.74 -12.03 -1.69
C THR A 147 -8.34 -11.65 -2.18
N PHE A 148 -8.22 -11.48 -3.49
CA PHE A 148 -6.98 -11.12 -4.16
C PHE A 148 -7.18 -9.83 -4.94
N ILE A 149 -6.31 -8.84 -4.72
CA ILE A 149 -6.38 -7.52 -5.35
C ILE A 149 -5.04 -7.24 -6.01
N CYS A 150 -5.03 -6.96 -7.32
CA CYS A 150 -3.83 -6.57 -8.02
C CYS A 150 -3.62 -5.05 -7.89
N MET A 151 -2.40 -4.60 -7.57
CA MET A 151 -2.06 -3.17 -7.54
C MET A 151 -2.05 -2.57 -8.93
N ASP A 152 -1.64 -3.36 -9.92
CA ASP A 152 -1.56 -2.96 -11.30
C ASP A 152 -2.90 -3.23 -12.02
N THR A 153 -3.13 -2.58 -13.16
CA THR A 153 -4.31 -2.89 -13.98
C THR A 153 -4.22 -4.30 -14.53
N SER A 154 -5.18 -5.15 -14.20
CA SER A 154 -5.28 -6.53 -14.66
C SER A 154 -6.71 -6.85 -15.08
N ALA A 155 -6.86 -7.60 -16.18
CA ALA A 155 -8.18 -8.06 -16.64
C ALA A 155 -8.79 -9.12 -15.72
N ASP A 156 -7.95 -9.87 -14.98
CA ASP A 156 -8.36 -11.05 -14.21
C ASP A 156 -8.60 -10.77 -12.73
N TYR A 157 -8.22 -9.58 -12.25
CA TYR A 157 -8.31 -9.19 -10.84
C TYR A 157 -8.89 -7.80 -10.68
N VAL A 158 -9.54 -7.56 -9.53
CA VAL A 158 -9.90 -6.20 -9.11
C VAL A 158 -8.61 -5.41 -8.92
N SER A 159 -8.51 -4.26 -9.58
CA SER A 159 -7.33 -3.40 -9.51
C SER A 159 -7.50 -2.29 -8.48
N VAL A 160 -6.39 -1.91 -7.85
CA VAL A 160 -6.31 -0.72 -6.99
C VAL A 160 -6.49 0.56 -7.82
N ALA A 161 -6.10 0.53 -9.11
CA ALA A 161 -6.19 1.65 -10.04
C ALA A 161 -7.60 1.88 -10.64
N GLN A 162 -8.58 1.04 -10.30
CA GLN A 162 -9.99 1.18 -10.69
C GLN A 162 -10.85 1.65 -9.51
#